data_c1e1a28ef1ced1564ed6a4f2fd3b0b85
#
_entry.id   c1e1a28ef1ced1564ed6a4f2fd3b0b85
#
_cell.length_a   1.000
_cell.length_b   1.000
_cell.length_c   1.000
_cell.angle_alpha   90.00
_cell.angle_beta   90.00
_cell.angle_gamma   90.00
#
_symmetry.space_group_name_H-M   'P 1'
#
loop_
_entity.id
_entity.type
_entity.pdbx_description
1 polymer ?
#
loop_
_entity_poly.entity_id
_entity_poly.type
_entity_poly.pdbx_seq_one_letter_code
_entity_poly.pdbx_strand_id
1 'polypeptide(L)'
;MIQARLFAASLLVLAIASAACSQRAGAQCTPLETRKANAPDQRPAFAGQTRACGVKSNVTFDVTVVATGLTKPWSVEPLPDGDFLVTEKPGRLRIVSRSGAIGEPIAGLPDVDARGQGGLLDVALSPTFASDRTIYWSFTEPRDGGNGTSIARGVLSPDRKSLGDVKVIFRVLPTYANNMHFGSRLAFGPDGMLYATFGERSDRQTRQYAQRLDSHLGKIVRIRPDGSAPSDNPFVGKADAKPEIWSLGHRNIQAATFDSRGQLWEIEHGTRGGDELNRIEKGKNYGWAEAGYGVEYSGQPLPGPTARAGTEQPAYYWDPVIAPSGAQFYTGDAFPAWKHSLFVGALKEQRLVRLTLDGNRVTGEEHLLADRGHRIRDVRQGPDGALYVVTDDQNGELWRIAPKR
;
A
#
# COMPACT_ATOMS: atom_id res chain seq x y z
N MET A 1 33.36 -81.20 -47.59
CA MET A 1 32.22 -80.90 -46.73
C MET A 1 32.65 -79.81 -45.75
N ILE A 2 32.45 -78.54 -46.05
CA ILE A 2 32.60 -77.44 -45.13
C ILE A 2 31.55 -76.40 -45.52
N GLN A 3 30.59 -76.13 -44.62
CA GLN A 3 29.53 -75.20 -44.84
C GLN A 3 30.02 -73.77 -44.57
N ALA A 4 29.75 -72.88 -45.52
CA ALA A 4 29.99 -71.43 -45.34
C ALA A 4 28.70 -70.82 -44.73
N ARG A 5 28.82 -70.13 -43.59
CA ARG A 5 27.78 -69.32 -42.99
C ARG A 5 27.93 -67.91 -43.46
N LEU A 6 26.92 -67.37 -44.12
CA LEU A 6 26.75 -65.94 -44.44
C LEU A 6 26.31 -65.15 -43.22
N PHE A 7 27.03 -64.15 -42.84
CA PHE A 7 26.62 -63.14 -41.86
C PHE A 7 26.01 -61.95 -42.61
N ALA A 8 24.72 -61.72 -42.35
CA ALA A 8 24.01 -60.53 -42.84
C ALA A 8 24.25 -59.40 -41.81
N ALA A 9 24.90 -58.30 -42.18
CA ALA A 9 25.06 -57.13 -41.35
C ALA A 9 23.87 -56.18 -41.60
N SER A 10 23.01 -56.04 -40.60
CA SER A 10 21.91 -55.04 -40.58
C SER A 10 22.47 -53.69 -40.18
N LEU A 11 22.50 -52.73 -41.10
CA LEU A 11 22.76 -51.31 -40.80
C LEU A 11 21.52 -50.70 -40.17
N LEU A 12 21.63 -50.34 -38.89
CA LEU A 12 20.67 -49.54 -38.15
C LEU A 12 20.93 -48.08 -38.39
N VAL A 13 20.09 -47.39 -39.16
CA VAL A 13 20.17 -45.93 -39.39
C VAL A 13 19.47 -45.26 -38.20
N LEU A 14 20.25 -44.69 -37.31
CA LEU A 14 19.75 -43.83 -36.21
C LEU A 14 19.39 -42.45 -36.83
N ALA A 15 18.10 -42.17 -36.98
CA ALA A 15 17.61 -40.81 -37.26
C ALA A 15 17.65 -39.98 -35.98
N ILE A 16 18.65 -39.08 -35.86
CA ILE A 16 18.71 -38.08 -34.80
C ILE A 16 17.68 -36.99 -35.17
N ALA A 17 16.52 -37.04 -34.52
CA ALA A 17 15.56 -35.91 -34.55
C ALA A 17 16.11 -34.75 -33.71
N SER A 18 16.69 -33.75 -34.37
CA SER A 18 17.07 -32.48 -33.75
C SER A 18 15.79 -31.76 -33.39
N ALA A 19 15.36 -31.85 -32.11
CA ALA A 19 14.35 -30.98 -31.56
C ALA A 19 14.92 -29.57 -31.52
N ALA A 20 14.61 -28.75 -32.52
CA ALA A 20 14.83 -27.33 -32.47
C ALA A 20 13.95 -26.72 -31.37
N CYS A 21 14.50 -26.52 -30.19
CA CYS A 21 13.93 -25.65 -29.17
C CYS A 21 13.91 -24.24 -29.77
N SER A 22 12.78 -23.85 -30.35
CA SER A 22 12.55 -22.44 -30.68
C SER A 22 12.49 -21.67 -29.37
N GLN A 23 13.62 -21.11 -28.94
CA GLN A 23 13.63 -20.05 -27.95
C GLN A 23 12.78 -18.93 -28.56
N ARG A 24 11.55 -18.79 -28.06
CA ARG A 24 10.82 -17.53 -28.23
C ARG A 24 11.76 -16.46 -27.70
N ALA A 25 12.25 -15.58 -28.57
CA ALA A 25 12.97 -14.39 -28.18
C ALA A 25 12.08 -13.66 -27.18
N GLY A 26 12.43 -13.72 -25.89
CA GLY A 26 11.71 -13.04 -24.84
C GLY A 26 11.71 -11.56 -25.20
N ALA A 27 10.54 -10.94 -25.21
CA ALA A 27 10.44 -9.51 -25.41
C ALA A 27 11.46 -8.83 -24.47
N GLN A 28 12.34 -8.01 -25.04
CA GLN A 28 13.42 -7.36 -24.29
C GLN A 28 12.81 -6.52 -23.17
N CYS A 29 13.11 -6.86 -21.93
CA CYS A 29 12.61 -6.13 -20.75
C CYS A 29 13.24 -4.74 -20.71
N THR A 30 12.42 -3.71 -20.95
CA THR A 30 12.85 -2.31 -20.84
C THR A 30 12.08 -1.65 -19.68
N PRO A 31 12.75 -1.30 -18.58
CA PRO A 31 12.12 -0.58 -17.47
C PRO A 31 11.64 0.81 -17.92
N LEU A 32 10.55 1.29 -17.29
CA LEU A 32 10.07 2.67 -17.49
C LEU A 32 10.95 3.68 -16.75
N GLU A 33 11.55 3.29 -15.63
CA GLU A 33 12.47 4.15 -14.91
C GLU A 33 13.87 4.08 -15.51
N THR A 34 14.28 5.15 -16.17
CA THR A 34 15.57 5.28 -16.86
C THR A 34 16.53 6.26 -16.17
N ARG A 35 16.06 7.01 -15.18
CA ARG A 35 16.88 7.95 -14.42
C ARG A 35 17.93 7.20 -13.59
N LYS A 36 19.03 7.91 -13.27
CA LYS A 36 20.07 7.36 -12.40
C LYS A 36 19.48 7.06 -11.01
N ALA A 37 19.81 5.91 -10.46
CA ALA A 37 19.47 5.56 -9.08
C ALA A 37 20.09 6.54 -8.08
N ASN A 38 19.44 6.79 -6.97
CA ASN A 38 20.00 7.60 -5.88
C ASN A 38 21.08 6.82 -5.10
N ALA A 39 20.97 5.51 -5.06
CA ALA A 39 21.93 4.59 -4.45
C ALA A 39 22.52 3.64 -5.53
N PRO A 40 23.36 4.12 -6.45
CA PRO A 40 23.81 3.36 -7.62
C PRO A 40 24.67 2.13 -7.28
N ASP A 41 25.26 2.12 -6.10
CA ASP A 41 26.13 1.02 -5.63
C ASP A 41 25.36 -0.11 -4.97
N GLN A 42 24.07 0.10 -4.64
CA GLN A 42 23.21 -0.93 -4.10
C GLN A 42 22.74 -1.90 -5.19
N ARG A 43 22.58 -3.16 -4.82
CA ARG A 43 22.12 -4.21 -5.72
C ARG A 43 20.84 -4.84 -5.19
N PRO A 44 19.88 -5.15 -6.07
CA PRO A 44 18.68 -5.89 -5.67
C PRO A 44 19.08 -7.29 -5.16
N ALA A 45 18.36 -7.79 -4.16
CA ALA A 45 18.58 -9.12 -3.60
C ALA A 45 18.22 -10.24 -4.59
N PHE A 46 17.34 -9.94 -5.55
CA PHE A 46 16.95 -10.86 -6.63
C PHE A 46 16.56 -10.10 -7.90
N ALA A 47 16.56 -10.80 -9.03
CA ALA A 47 16.19 -10.23 -10.31
C ALA A 47 14.72 -9.74 -10.31
N GLY A 48 14.46 -8.54 -10.80
CA GLY A 48 13.13 -7.94 -10.88
C GLY A 48 12.63 -7.29 -9.59
N GLN A 49 13.45 -7.23 -8.53
CA GLN A 49 13.09 -6.56 -7.28
C GLN A 49 12.95 -5.03 -7.44
N THR A 50 13.49 -4.47 -8.49
CA THR A 50 13.40 -3.06 -8.85
C THR A 50 13.39 -2.92 -10.36
N ARG A 51 12.92 -1.76 -10.88
CA ARG A 51 12.94 -1.45 -12.32
C ARG A 51 12.33 -2.58 -13.17
N ALA A 52 11.13 -3.00 -12.79
CA ALA A 52 10.37 -3.99 -13.54
C ALA A 52 10.17 -3.56 -15.00
N CYS A 53 9.91 -4.52 -15.86
CA CYS A 53 9.65 -4.26 -17.27
C CYS A 53 8.48 -3.30 -17.45
N GLY A 54 8.64 -2.31 -18.30
CA GLY A 54 7.53 -1.48 -18.74
C GLY A 54 6.50 -2.33 -19.48
N VAL A 55 5.25 -2.29 -19.04
CA VAL A 55 4.14 -2.98 -19.69
C VAL A 55 3.07 -1.98 -20.10
N LYS A 56 2.30 -2.33 -21.13
CA LYS A 56 1.15 -1.55 -21.56
C LYS A 56 -0.05 -2.47 -21.67
N SER A 57 -1.10 -2.15 -20.93
CA SER A 57 -2.29 -3.00 -20.85
C SER A 57 -3.21 -2.96 -22.06
N ASN A 58 -3.01 -2.01 -22.98
CA ASN A 58 -3.93 -1.72 -24.11
C ASN A 58 -5.38 -1.45 -23.67
N VAL A 59 -5.59 -1.13 -22.41
CA VAL A 59 -6.89 -0.75 -21.87
C VAL A 59 -7.15 0.73 -22.20
N THR A 60 -8.27 1.00 -22.86
CA THR A 60 -8.74 2.38 -23.07
C THR A 60 -9.71 2.74 -21.97
N PHE A 61 -9.52 3.91 -21.37
CA PHE A 61 -10.36 4.40 -20.29
C PHE A 61 -10.57 5.91 -20.39
N ASP A 62 -11.66 6.34 -19.80
CA ASP A 62 -11.97 7.76 -19.61
C ASP A 62 -11.74 8.13 -18.13
N VAL A 63 -11.29 9.36 -17.90
CA VAL A 63 -11.15 9.93 -16.56
C VAL A 63 -12.13 11.08 -16.44
N THR A 64 -13.09 10.93 -15.55
CA THR A 64 -14.10 11.96 -15.25
C THR A 64 -13.80 12.57 -13.89
N VAL A 65 -13.74 13.88 -13.79
CA VAL A 65 -13.72 14.60 -12.52
C VAL A 65 -15.12 14.52 -11.93
N VAL A 66 -15.27 13.80 -10.80
CA VAL A 66 -16.53 13.63 -10.09
C VAL A 66 -16.82 14.85 -9.22
N ALA A 67 -15.81 15.30 -8.47
CA ALA A 67 -15.92 16.45 -7.58
C ALA A 67 -14.62 17.25 -7.54
N THR A 68 -14.73 18.56 -7.31
CA THR A 68 -13.62 19.51 -7.08
C THR A 68 -13.89 20.29 -5.80
N GLY A 69 -12.87 20.85 -5.17
CA GLY A 69 -13.05 21.67 -3.97
C GLY A 69 -12.86 20.90 -2.65
N LEU A 70 -12.35 19.67 -2.69
CA LEU A 70 -11.95 18.94 -1.50
C LEU A 70 -10.66 19.53 -0.93
N THR A 71 -10.61 19.80 0.37
CA THR A 71 -9.44 20.43 0.98
C THR A 71 -8.44 19.38 1.43
N LYS A 72 -7.36 19.18 0.66
CA LYS A 72 -6.34 18.15 0.94
C LYS A 72 -6.97 16.79 1.29
N PRO A 73 -7.74 16.19 0.37
CA PRO A 73 -8.32 14.88 0.64
C PRO A 73 -7.19 13.86 0.89
N TRP A 74 -7.40 12.98 1.87
CA TRP A 74 -6.39 11.99 2.24
C TRP A 74 -6.82 10.56 1.90
N SER A 75 -8.09 10.24 2.06
CA SER A 75 -8.65 8.93 1.72
C SER A 75 -10.02 9.08 1.07
N VAL A 76 -10.36 8.16 0.19
CA VAL A 76 -11.69 7.99 -0.39
C VAL A 76 -12.17 6.57 -0.15
N GLU A 77 -13.32 6.39 0.47
CA GLU A 77 -13.92 5.08 0.71
C GLU A 77 -15.30 5.01 0.04
N PRO A 78 -15.46 4.18 -1.01
CA PRO A 78 -16.74 4.02 -1.69
C PRO A 78 -17.78 3.39 -0.78
N LEU A 79 -18.98 3.98 -0.73
CA LEU A 79 -20.14 3.46 -0.03
C LEU A 79 -20.89 2.44 -0.92
N PRO A 80 -21.65 1.50 -0.33
CA PRO A 80 -22.41 0.51 -1.10
C PRO A 80 -23.41 1.08 -2.10
N ASP A 81 -23.90 2.30 -1.88
CA ASP A 81 -24.85 2.99 -2.77
C ASP A 81 -24.18 3.83 -3.88
N GLY A 82 -22.84 3.84 -3.92
CA GLY A 82 -22.03 4.52 -4.91
C GLY A 82 -21.66 5.96 -4.57
N ASP A 83 -22.04 6.48 -3.41
CA ASP A 83 -21.47 7.70 -2.85
C ASP A 83 -20.11 7.40 -2.21
N PHE A 84 -19.44 8.40 -1.67
CA PHE A 84 -18.09 8.27 -1.11
C PHE A 84 -17.98 8.94 0.25
N LEU A 85 -17.29 8.30 1.18
CA LEU A 85 -16.69 8.97 2.32
C LEU A 85 -15.32 9.50 1.91
N VAL A 86 -15.08 10.78 2.16
CA VAL A 86 -13.78 11.40 1.89
C VAL A 86 -13.28 12.10 3.14
N THR A 87 -12.08 11.74 3.57
CA THR A 87 -11.40 12.47 4.65
C THR A 87 -10.64 13.63 4.06
N GLU A 88 -10.83 14.80 4.69
CA GLU A 88 -10.03 15.99 4.42
C GLU A 88 -9.06 16.20 5.59
N LYS A 89 -7.80 16.31 5.27
CA LYS A 89 -6.70 16.37 6.24
C LYS A 89 -6.88 17.39 7.38
N PRO A 90 -7.50 18.56 7.17
CA PRO A 90 -7.79 19.51 8.26
C PRO A 90 -8.74 19.02 9.36
N GLY A 91 -9.32 17.82 9.24
CA GLY A 91 -10.18 17.23 10.26
C GLY A 91 -11.66 17.16 9.86
N ARG A 92 -11.97 17.11 8.58
CA ARG A 92 -13.35 16.99 8.09
C ARG A 92 -13.54 15.66 7.39
N LEU A 93 -14.67 15.02 7.66
CA LEU A 93 -15.18 13.86 6.93
C LEU A 93 -16.38 14.33 6.11
N ARG A 94 -16.39 14.00 4.83
CA ARG A 94 -17.43 14.43 3.87
C ARG A 94 -18.11 13.24 3.23
N ILE A 95 -19.39 13.37 2.93
CA ILE A 95 -20.02 12.58 1.88
C ILE A 95 -19.85 13.34 0.57
N VAL A 96 -19.31 12.66 -0.43
CA VAL A 96 -19.33 13.10 -1.83
C VAL A 96 -20.30 12.20 -2.56
N SER A 97 -21.35 12.77 -3.15
CA SER A 97 -22.31 11.97 -3.91
C SER A 97 -21.68 11.47 -5.22
N ARG A 98 -22.21 10.37 -5.77
CA ARG A 98 -21.81 9.87 -7.09
C ARG A 98 -22.02 10.90 -8.23
N SER A 99 -22.84 11.92 -8.01
CA SER A 99 -23.04 13.04 -8.93
C SER A 99 -22.10 14.23 -8.69
N GLY A 100 -21.22 14.14 -7.67
CA GLY A 100 -20.20 15.13 -7.39
C GLY A 100 -20.56 16.20 -6.36
N ALA A 101 -21.77 16.17 -5.78
CA ALA A 101 -22.11 17.10 -4.70
C ALA A 101 -21.33 16.76 -3.44
N ILE A 102 -20.61 17.75 -2.88
CA ILE A 102 -19.89 17.64 -1.61
C ILE A 102 -20.82 18.09 -0.50
N GLY A 103 -21.12 17.16 0.43
CA GLY A 103 -21.96 17.43 1.61
C GLY A 103 -21.24 18.30 2.66
N GLU A 104 -21.97 18.77 3.65
CA GLU A 104 -21.39 19.42 4.82
C GLU A 104 -20.51 18.46 5.63
N PRO A 105 -19.56 18.95 6.44
CA PRO A 105 -18.77 18.11 7.31
C PRO A 105 -19.65 17.29 8.25
N ILE A 106 -19.37 15.98 8.34
CA ILE A 106 -20.04 15.09 9.28
C ILE A 106 -19.61 15.47 10.70
N ALA A 107 -20.57 15.73 11.57
CA ALA A 107 -20.32 16.10 12.96
C ALA A 107 -19.91 14.90 13.82
N GLY A 108 -19.19 15.14 14.94
CA GLY A 108 -18.86 14.12 15.96
C GLY A 108 -17.44 13.57 15.85
N LEU A 109 -16.60 14.07 14.96
CA LEU A 109 -15.18 13.71 14.93
C LEU A 109 -14.42 14.34 16.11
N PRO A 110 -13.41 13.66 16.67
CA PRO A 110 -12.50 14.26 17.63
C PRO A 110 -11.59 15.30 16.97
N ASP A 111 -10.98 16.16 17.80
CA ASP A 111 -9.97 17.12 17.34
C ASP A 111 -8.76 16.42 16.72
N VAL A 112 -8.19 17.04 15.68
CA VAL A 112 -7.01 16.52 15.00
C VAL A 112 -5.86 17.52 14.98
N ASP A 113 -4.62 17.04 15.07
CA ASP A 113 -3.42 17.83 14.79
C ASP A 113 -3.10 17.74 13.29
N ALA A 114 -3.53 18.73 12.52
CA ALA A 114 -3.37 18.75 11.06
C ALA A 114 -2.01 19.30 10.58
N ARG A 115 -1.04 19.52 11.49
CA ARG A 115 0.28 20.03 11.13
C ARG A 115 1.09 18.99 10.34
N GLY A 116 1.92 19.48 9.42
CA GLY A 116 2.83 18.64 8.61
C GLY A 116 2.10 17.53 7.86
N GLN A 117 2.40 16.26 8.16
CA GLN A 117 1.74 15.09 7.58
C GLN A 117 0.53 14.60 8.40
N GLY A 118 0.27 15.19 9.57
CA GLY A 118 -0.85 14.84 10.44
C GLY A 118 -2.20 15.34 9.93
N GLY A 119 -3.28 14.96 10.61
CA GLY A 119 -4.66 15.36 10.33
C GLY A 119 -5.66 14.22 10.48
N LEU A 120 -6.83 14.35 9.85
CA LEU A 120 -7.74 13.23 9.60
C LEU A 120 -7.18 12.46 8.40
N LEU A 121 -6.97 11.16 8.55
CA LEU A 121 -6.16 10.38 7.63
C LEU A 121 -7.01 9.33 6.91
N ASP A 122 -6.90 8.05 7.23
CA ASP A 122 -7.67 7.02 6.54
C ASP A 122 -9.08 6.83 7.10
N VAL A 123 -9.96 6.30 6.28
CA VAL A 123 -11.29 5.83 6.68
C VAL A 123 -11.57 4.47 6.06
N ALA A 124 -12.20 3.59 6.81
CA ALA A 124 -12.61 2.26 6.36
C ALA A 124 -14.02 1.94 6.86
N LEU A 125 -14.79 1.21 6.08
CA LEU A 125 -16.09 0.70 6.49
C LEU A 125 -15.90 -0.57 7.34
N SER A 126 -16.81 -0.78 8.32
CA SER A 126 -16.99 -2.08 8.95
C SER A 126 -17.27 -3.15 7.89
N PRO A 127 -16.76 -4.38 8.02
CA PRO A 127 -17.16 -5.49 7.14
C PRO A 127 -18.68 -5.73 7.13
N THR A 128 -19.37 -5.28 8.16
CA THR A 128 -20.83 -5.36 8.34
C THR A 128 -21.53 -4.00 8.20
N PHE A 129 -20.90 -3.03 7.53
CA PHE A 129 -21.40 -1.66 7.39
C PHE A 129 -22.85 -1.56 6.91
N ALA A 130 -23.27 -2.44 6.02
CA ALA A 130 -24.64 -2.46 5.51
C ALA A 130 -25.70 -2.62 6.64
N SER A 131 -25.32 -3.28 7.75
CA SER A 131 -26.20 -3.50 8.90
C SER A 131 -25.89 -2.60 10.09
N ASP A 132 -24.61 -2.34 10.38
CA ASP A 132 -24.19 -1.63 11.59
C ASP A 132 -23.81 -0.16 11.36
N ARG A 133 -23.63 0.23 10.11
CA ARG A 133 -23.22 1.58 9.68
C ARG A 133 -21.96 2.10 10.39
N THR A 134 -21.14 1.19 10.93
CA THR A 134 -19.92 1.54 11.64
C THR A 134 -18.80 1.89 10.65
N ILE A 135 -18.14 3.00 10.90
CA ILE A 135 -16.93 3.41 10.22
C ILE A 135 -15.77 3.48 11.20
N TYR A 136 -14.58 3.30 10.66
CA TYR A 136 -13.30 3.41 11.38
C TYR A 136 -12.47 4.48 10.70
N TRP A 137 -11.76 5.28 11.48
CA TRP A 137 -10.83 6.26 10.91
C TRP A 137 -9.58 6.37 11.74
N SER A 138 -8.49 6.71 11.09
CA SER A 138 -7.23 7.08 11.73
C SER A 138 -7.05 8.59 11.70
N PHE A 139 -6.45 9.14 12.74
CA PHE A 139 -6.22 10.56 12.85
C PHE A 139 -5.01 10.84 13.75
N THR A 140 -4.43 12.02 13.59
CA THR A 140 -3.41 12.51 14.51
C THR A 140 -4.08 13.16 15.72
N GLU A 141 -4.04 12.47 16.86
CA GLU A 141 -4.59 12.96 18.12
C GLU A 141 -3.60 13.86 18.83
N PRO A 142 -3.96 15.12 19.15
CA PRO A 142 -3.16 15.95 20.05
C PRO A 142 -3.18 15.34 21.45
N ARG A 143 -2.02 15.22 22.11
CA ARG A 143 -1.86 14.60 23.42
C ARG A 143 -0.83 15.36 24.25
N ASP A 144 -0.85 15.16 25.58
CA ASP A 144 0.20 15.66 26.44
C ASP A 144 1.58 15.18 25.98
N GLY A 145 2.52 16.12 25.84
CA GLY A 145 3.86 15.83 25.35
C GLY A 145 3.98 15.69 23.84
N GLY A 146 2.91 15.96 23.05
CA GLY A 146 2.99 15.94 21.59
C GLY A 146 1.73 15.46 20.88
N ASN A 147 1.85 14.45 20.05
CA ASN A 147 0.75 13.84 19.30
C ASN A 147 1.05 12.37 18.99
N GLY A 148 0.08 11.70 18.44
CA GLY A 148 0.23 10.32 17.96
C GLY A 148 -0.94 9.91 17.08
N THR A 149 -0.72 8.91 16.24
CA THR A 149 -1.82 8.32 15.48
C THR A 149 -2.76 7.58 16.42
N SER A 150 -4.06 7.82 16.25
CA SER A 150 -5.13 7.11 16.95
C SER A 150 -6.11 6.54 15.95
N ILE A 151 -6.82 5.49 16.34
CA ILE A 151 -7.92 4.90 15.59
C ILE A 151 -9.18 5.11 16.40
N ALA A 152 -10.20 5.63 15.76
CA ALA A 152 -11.53 5.73 16.33
C ALA A 152 -12.55 4.98 15.47
N ARG A 153 -13.71 4.68 16.04
CA ARG A 153 -14.88 4.18 15.35
C ARG A 153 -16.12 4.97 15.79
N GLY A 154 -17.13 4.96 14.94
CA GLY A 154 -18.43 5.55 15.24
C GLY A 154 -19.48 5.04 14.27
N VAL A 155 -20.75 5.23 14.61
CA VAL A 155 -21.89 4.83 13.79
C VAL A 155 -22.35 6.04 12.98
N LEU A 156 -22.32 5.94 11.65
CA LEU A 156 -22.81 6.97 10.76
C LEU A 156 -24.34 7.05 10.85
N SER A 157 -24.89 8.24 11.19
CA SER A 157 -26.33 8.47 11.29
C SER A 157 -27.06 8.13 9.98
N PRO A 158 -28.36 7.79 10.00
CA PRO A 158 -29.12 7.50 8.80
C PRO A 158 -29.13 8.65 7.77
N ASP A 159 -29.15 9.90 8.23
CA ASP A 159 -29.07 11.11 7.40
C ASP A 159 -27.63 11.48 7.00
N ARG A 160 -26.65 10.71 7.47
CA ARG A 160 -25.19 10.86 7.20
C ARG A 160 -24.59 12.20 7.62
N LYS A 161 -25.19 12.90 8.57
CA LYS A 161 -24.73 14.23 9.03
C LYS A 161 -23.91 14.17 10.32
N SER A 162 -23.94 13.06 11.02
CA SER A 162 -23.25 12.91 12.31
C SER A 162 -22.78 11.49 12.57
N LEU A 163 -21.86 11.37 13.53
CA LEU A 163 -21.39 10.11 14.08
C LEU A 163 -21.93 9.94 15.50
N GLY A 164 -22.57 8.81 15.77
CA GLY A 164 -22.92 8.33 17.11
C GLY A 164 -21.89 7.34 17.63
N ASP A 165 -21.94 7.05 18.94
CA ASP A 165 -21.11 6.05 19.63
C ASP A 165 -19.61 6.15 19.33
N VAL A 166 -19.10 7.37 19.18
CA VAL A 166 -17.71 7.64 18.85
C VAL A 166 -16.80 7.19 20.00
N LYS A 167 -15.83 6.33 19.66
CA LYS A 167 -14.84 5.80 20.61
C LYS A 167 -13.47 5.75 19.96
N VAL A 168 -12.44 6.29 20.65
CA VAL A 168 -11.04 6.01 20.32
C VAL A 168 -10.72 4.61 20.84
N ILE A 169 -10.46 3.69 19.93
CA ILE A 169 -10.25 2.27 20.23
C ILE A 169 -8.78 1.87 20.29
N PHE A 170 -7.89 2.69 19.72
CA PHE A 170 -6.45 2.43 19.72
C PHE A 170 -5.65 3.73 19.73
N ARG A 171 -4.52 3.73 20.45
CA ARG A 171 -3.55 4.84 20.50
C ARG A 171 -2.14 4.32 20.32
N VAL A 172 -1.43 4.86 19.34
CA VAL A 172 0.00 4.59 19.15
C VAL A 172 0.81 5.13 20.33
N LEU A 173 1.70 4.34 20.84
CA LEU A 173 2.64 4.68 21.92
C LEU A 173 4.09 4.44 21.46
N PRO A 174 5.03 5.27 21.94
CA PRO A 174 4.83 6.47 22.77
C PRO A 174 4.24 7.64 21.98
N THR A 175 3.69 8.62 22.71
CA THR A 175 3.43 9.99 22.20
C THR A 175 4.76 10.65 21.83
N TYR A 176 4.76 11.45 20.77
CA TYR A 176 5.98 12.12 20.32
C TYR A 176 5.69 13.50 19.69
N ALA A 177 6.46 14.50 20.04
CA ALA A 177 6.29 15.86 19.53
C ALA A 177 6.94 16.01 18.14
N ASN A 178 6.23 15.58 17.10
CA ASN A 178 6.65 15.69 15.71
C ASN A 178 5.42 15.75 14.79
N ASN A 179 5.59 16.21 13.55
CA ASN A 179 4.54 16.36 12.56
C ASN A 179 4.75 15.51 11.28
N MET A 180 5.59 14.48 11.37
CA MET A 180 5.98 13.61 10.26
C MET A 180 5.71 12.13 10.57
N HIS A 181 5.65 11.29 9.53
CA HIS A 181 5.58 9.82 9.54
C HIS A 181 4.53 9.26 10.51
N PHE A 182 3.27 9.53 10.22
CA PHE A 182 2.14 8.98 11.00
C PHE A 182 1.71 7.58 10.54
N GLY A 183 2.06 7.16 9.31
CA GLY A 183 1.53 5.97 8.67
C GLY A 183 0.05 6.13 8.37
N SER A 184 -0.81 5.32 9.00
CA SER A 184 -2.25 5.54 9.19
C SER A 184 -3.21 4.71 8.35
N ARG A 185 -2.75 3.84 7.46
CA ARG A 185 -3.67 3.06 6.63
C ARG A 185 -4.40 1.99 7.44
N LEU A 186 -5.70 1.83 7.17
CA LEU A 186 -6.60 0.86 7.79
C LEU A 186 -7.06 -0.18 6.75
N ALA A 187 -7.01 -1.45 7.10
CA ALA A 187 -7.52 -2.51 6.24
C ALA A 187 -8.14 -3.64 7.07
N PHE A 188 -9.39 -3.99 6.80
CA PHE A 188 -9.98 -5.20 7.37
C PHE A 188 -9.49 -6.42 6.63
N GLY A 189 -8.98 -7.39 7.39
CA GLY A 189 -8.55 -8.68 6.85
C GLY A 189 -9.71 -9.65 6.65
N PRO A 190 -9.49 -10.73 5.89
CA PRO A 190 -10.48 -11.78 5.72
C PRO A 190 -10.83 -12.51 7.03
N ASP A 191 -10.01 -12.34 8.05
CA ASP A 191 -10.22 -12.82 9.42
C ASP A 191 -11.11 -11.91 10.28
N GLY A 192 -11.62 -10.80 9.70
CA GLY A 192 -12.44 -9.80 10.37
C GLY A 192 -11.67 -8.89 11.33
N MET A 193 -10.34 -8.99 11.39
CA MET A 193 -9.51 -8.12 12.21
C MET A 193 -9.15 -6.84 11.45
N LEU A 194 -8.94 -5.76 12.19
CA LEU A 194 -8.46 -4.50 11.66
C LEU A 194 -6.93 -4.46 11.71
N TYR A 195 -6.30 -4.32 10.54
CA TYR A 195 -4.88 -4.06 10.40
C TYR A 195 -4.67 -2.56 10.24
N ALA A 196 -3.75 -2.01 11.03
CA ALA A 196 -3.45 -0.59 10.99
C ALA A 196 -1.94 -0.35 10.97
N THR A 197 -1.51 0.65 10.21
CA THR A 197 -0.11 0.91 9.92
C THR A 197 0.38 2.19 10.57
N PHE A 198 1.60 2.19 11.09
CA PHE A 198 2.17 3.33 11.80
C PHE A 198 3.60 3.62 11.37
N GLY A 199 3.91 4.91 11.24
CA GLY A 199 5.25 5.39 10.94
C GLY A 199 6.11 5.58 12.20
N GLU A 200 7.41 5.72 11.99
CA GLU A 200 8.41 5.87 13.08
C GLU A 200 8.70 7.31 13.47
N ARG A 201 7.92 8.28 12.95
CA ARG A 201 7.92 9.71 13.30
C ARG A 201 9.11 10.50 12.76
N SER A 202 9.90 9.97 11.80
CA SER A 202 10.92 10.69 11.00
C SER A 202 12.09 11.33 11.79
N ASP A 203 12.31 10.98 13.03
CA ASP A 203 13.40 11.50 13.83
C ASP A 203 14.48 10.43 14.04
N ARG A 204 15.76 10.83 14.11
CA ARG A 204 16.85 9.90 14.41
C ARG A 204 16.65 9.18 15.74
N GLN A 205 16.09 9.85 16.74
CA GLN A 205 15.82 9.28 18.05
C GLN A 205 14.70 8.24 18.00
N THR A 206 13.73 8.39 17.08
CA THR A 206 12.58 7.49 16.98
C THR A 206 12.79 6.32 16.02
N ARG A 207 13.76 6.37 15.12
CA ARG A 207 14.06 5.28 14.16
C ARG A 207 14.25 3.92 14.85
N GLN A 208 14.95 3.90 15.99
CA GLN A 208 15.18 2.67 16.75
C GLN A 208 13.89 2.00 17.24
N TYR A 209 12.81 2.76 17.43
CA TYR A 209 11.54 2.20 17.87
C TYR A 209 10.92 1.26 16.83
N ALA A 210 11.27 1.41 15.54
CA ALA A 210 10.82 0.47 14.51
C ALA A 210 11.25 -0.97 14.81
N GLN A 211 12.39 -1.17 15.48
CA GLN A 211 12.94 -2.49 15.86
C GLN A 211 12.50 -2.95 17.26
N ARG A 212 11.94 -2.06 18.10
CA ARG A 212 11.56 -2.39 19.48
C ARG A 212 10.12 -2.87 19.56
N LEU A 213 9.86 -3.86 20.39
CA LEU A 213 8.51 -4.42 20.58
C LEU A 213 7.67 -3.70 21.65
N ASP A 214 8.29 -2.86 22.47
CA ASP A 214 7.62 -2.04 23.50
C ASP A 214 6.98 -0.75 22.94
N SER A 215 7.05 -0.55 21.62
CA SER A 215 6.57 0.63 20.90
C SER A 215 5.74 0.25 19.68
N HIS A 216 4.71 1.06 19.36
CA HIS A 216 3.93 0.93 18.12
C HIS A 216 4.52 1.72 16.93
N LEU A 217 5.61 2.48 17.14
CA LEU A 217 6.22 3.26 16.08
C LEU A 217 6.92 2.34 15.06
N GLY A 218 6.64 2.54 13.77
CA GLY A 218 7.17 1.71 12.70
C GLY A 218 6.64 0.27 12.72
N LYS A 219 5.34 0.11 12.93
CA LYS A 219 4.66 -1.18 13.07
C LYS A 219 3.42 -1.29 12.20
N ILE A 220 3.04 -2.52 11.91
CA ILE A 220 1.66 -2.88 11.63
C ILE A 220 1.10 -3.55 12.89
N VAL A 221 -0.08 -3.14 13.30
CA VAL A 221 -0.83 -3.80 14.37
C VAL A 221 -2.02 -4.53 13.77
N ARG A 222 -2.45 -5.60 14.45
CA ARG A 222 -3.69 -6.35 14.18
C ARG A 222 -4.52 -6.35 15.44
N ILE A 223 -5.70 -5.76 15.37
CA ILE A 223 -6.63 -5.58 16.49
C ILE A 223 -8.03 -6.05 16.13
N ARG A 224 -8.81 -6.40 17.14
CA ARG A 224 -10.25 -6.62 16.97
C ARG A 224 -10.97 -5.30 16.66
N PRO A 225 -12.20 -5.34 16.13
CA PRO A 225 -13.00 -4.15 15.88
C PRO A 225 -13.26 -3.26 17.12
N ASP A 226 -13.07 -3.78 18.31
CA ASP A 226 -13.16 -3.04 19.57
C ASP A 226 -11.82 -2.44 20.05
N GLY A 227 -10.73 -2.70 19.35
CA GLY A 227 -9.38 -2.24 19.66
C GLY A 227 -8.53 -3.23 20.48
N SER A 228 -9.11 -4.32 20.99
CA SER A 228 -8.36 -5.31 21.77
C SER A 228 -7.44 -6.18 20.91
N ALA A 229 -6.32 -6.64 21.51
CA ALA A 229 -5.38 -7.53 20.82
C ALA A 229 -5.97 -8.95 20.70
N PRO A 230 -5.96 -9.56 19.50
CA PRO A 230 -6.26 -10.98 19.34
C PRO A 230 -5.24 -11.86 20.06
N SER A 231 -5.69 -12.95 20.68
CA SER A 231 -4.84 -13.86 21.46
C SER A 231 -3.81 -14.62 20.61
N ASP A 232 -4.05 -14.69 19.31
CA ASP A 232 -3.18 -15.36 18.34
C ASP A 232 -2.18 -14.40 17.66
N ASN A 233 -2.06 -13.15 18.10
CA ASN A 233 -1.01 -12.24 17.62
C ASN A 233 0.40 -12.75 18.01
N PRO A 234 1.43 -12.44 17.21
CA PRO A 234 2.76 -13.09 17.35
C PRO A 234 3.51 -12.77 18.64
N PHE A 235 3.17 -11.67 19.32
CA PHE A 235 3.90 -11.20 20.48
C PHE A 235 3.05 -11.21 21.77
N VAL A 236 1.86 -11.79 21.74
CA VAL A 236 1.04 -11.99 22.95
C VAL A 236 1.78 -12.84 23.96
N GLY A 237 1.77 -12.42 25.22
CA GLY A 237 2.46 -13.11 26.33
C GLY A 237 3.99 -12.93 26.35
N LYS A 238 4.57 -12.19 25.39
CA LYS A 238 5.99 -11.84 25.43
C LYS A 238 6.19 -10.64 26.36
N ALA A 239 7.09 -10.77 27.33
CA ALA A 239 7.46 -9.65 28.20
C ALA A 239 7.98 -8.47 27.39
N ASP A 240 7.63 -7.25 27.81
CA ASP A 240 8.04 -6.01 27.18
C ASP A 240 7.65 -5.84 25.69
N ALA A 241 6.64 -6.60 25.22
CA ALA A 241 6.10 -6.44 23.88
C ALA A 241 4.63 -5.93 23.92
N LYS A 242 4.31 -5.09 22.96
CA LYS A 242 2.92 -4.68 22.68
C LYS A 242 2.19 -5.83 22.00
N PRO A 243 1.11 -6.36 22.58
CA PRO A 243 0.43 -7.57 22.06
C PRO A 243 -0.29 -7.33 20.73
N GLU A 244 -0.55 -6.07 20.36
CA GLU A 244 -1.21 -5.71 19.11
C GLU A 244 -0.29 -5.80 17.89
N ILE A 245 1.03 -5.83 18.07
CA ILE A 245 1.99 -5.83 16.98
C ILE A 245 1.83 -7.09 16.12
N TRP A 246 1.70 -6.87 14.80
CA TRP A 246 1.68 -7.90 13.77
C TRP A 246 3.03 -8.07 13.07
N SER A 247 3.65 -6.94 12.66
CA SER A 247 4.98 -6.87 12.07
C SER A 247 5.73 -5.62 12.53
N LEU A 248 7.04 -5.60 12.34
CA LEU A 248 7.94 -4.53 12.80
C LEU A 248 8.98 -4.17 11.75
N GLY A 249 9.74 -3.11 12.02
CA GLY A 249 10.82 -2.69 11.13
C GLY A 249 10.33 -1.88 9.92
N HIS A 250 9.26 -1.10 10.08
CA HIS A 250 8.71 -0.23 9.05
C HIS A 250 9.11 1.23 9.27
N ARG A 251 9.17 2.00 8.17
CA ARG A 251 9.51 3.42 8.21
C ARG A 251 8.26 4.31 8.22
N ASN A 252 7.50 4.34 7.15
CA ASN A 252 6.31 5.18 7.01
C ASN A 252 5.34 4.61 5.99
N ILE A 253 4.53 3.69 6.43
CA ILE A 253 3.59 2.95 5.58
C ILE A 253 2.46 3.88 5.13
N GLN A 254 2.18 3.92 3.83
CA GLN A 254 1.14 4.74 3.22
C GLN A 254 0.01 3.94 2.60
N ALA A 255 0.21 2.64 2.38
CA ALA A 255 -0.84 1.75 1.92
C ALA A 255 -0.80 0.42 2.66
N ALA A 256 -1.98 -0.17 2.85
CA ALA A 256 -2.16 -1.56 3.27
C ALA A 256 -3.39 -2.10 2.56
N THR A 257 -3.26 -3.23 1.88
CA THR A 257 -4.33 -3.83 1.09
C THR A 257 -4.16 -5.34 1.04
N PHE A 258 -5.26 -6.06 0.88
CA PHE A 258 -5.25 -7.51 0.73
C PHE A 258 -5.37 -7.91 -0.74
N ASP A 259 -4.60 -8.90 -1.15
CA ASP A 259 -4.79 -9.53 -2.46
C ASP A 259 -5.98 -10.52 -2.41
N SER A 260 -6.36 -11.07 -3.57
CA SER A 260 -7.48 -12.02 -3.68
C SER A 260 -7.26 -13.34 -2.94
N ARG A 261 -6.05 -13.61 -2.45
CA ARG A 261 -5.71 -14.78 -1.64
C ARG A 261 -5.76 -14.49 -0.15
N GLY A 262 -6.10 -13.25 0.24
CA GLY A 262 -6.10 -12.79 1.64
C GLY A 262 -4.71 -12.49 2.19
N GLN A 263 -3.72 -12.28 1.34
CA GLN A 263 -2.38 -11.87 1.74
C GLN A 263 -2.31 -10.35 1.90
N LEU A 264 -1.84 -9.88 3.05
CA LEU A 264 -1.62 -8.45 3.30
C LEU A 264 -0.35 -7.98 2.58
N TRP A 265 -0.49 -6.86 1.89
CA TRP A 265 0.59 -6.09 1.28
C TRP A 265 0.58 -4.68 1.81
N GLU A 266 1.76 -4.11 1.97
CA GLU A 266 1.90 -2.70 2.33
C GLU A 266 2.91 -2.00 1.44
N ILE A 267 2.82 -0.67 1.39
CA ILE A 267 3.75 0.17 0.66
C ILE A 267 4.19 1.32 1.56
N GLU A 268 5.50 1.53 1.63
CA GLU A 268 6.09 2.52 2.50
C GLU A 268 7.11 3.43 1.80
N HIS A 269 7.28 4.62 2.38
CA HIS A 269 8.29 5.57 1.94
C HIS A 269 9.67 5.16 2.38
N GLY A 270 10.61 5.11 1.44
CA GLY A 270 12.03 5.14 1.71
C GLY A 270 12.54 6.54 2.11
N THR A 271 13.83 6.72 2.05
CA THR A 271 14.50 8.02 2.25
C THR A 271 14.69 8.71 0.88
N ARG A 272 15.89 8.72 0.35
CA ARG A 272 16.20 9.14 -1.01
C ARG A 272 16.54 7.88 -1.81
N GLY A 273 15.55 7.29 -2.48
CA GLY A 273 15.52 5.91 -2.95
C GLY A 273 14.91 4.98 -1.90
N GLY A 274 14.50 3.76 -2.32
CA GLY A 274 14.04 2.72 -1.44
C GLY A 274 12.60 2.87 -0.92
N ASP A 275 11.68 3.48 -1.68
CA ASP A 275 10.25 3.23 -1.45
C ASP A 275 10.00 1.74 -1.70
N GLU A 276 9.22 1.07 -0.83
CA GLU A 276 9.12 -0.38 -0.82
C GLU A 276 7.67 -0.87 -0.95
N LEU A 277 7.51 -1.98 -1.65
CA LEU A 277 6.32 -2.83 -1.62
C LEU A 277 6.67 -4.10 -0.86
N ASN A 278 6.01 -4.35 0.24
CA ASN A 278 6.25 -5.47 1.12
C ASN A 278 5.06 -6.43 1.19
N ARG A 279 5.33 -7.73 1.16
CA ARG A 279 4.37 -8.78 1.45
C ARG A 279 4.44 -9.10 2.94
N ILE A 280 3.37 -8.80 3.68
CA ILE A 280 3.40 -8.82 5.14
C ILE A 280 3.06 -10.18 5.72
N GLU A 281 3.94 -10.69 6.56
CA GLU A 281 3.80 -11.94 7.29
C GLU A 281 3.81 -11.69 8.80
N LYS A 282 3.12 -12.57 9.52
CA LYS A 282 2.99 -12.55 10.98
C LYS A 282 4.35 -12.63 11.67
N GLY A 283 4.64 -11.66 12.55
CA GLY A 283 5.82 -11.63 13.39
C GLY A 283 7.13 -11.26 12.68
N LYS A 284 7.09 -10.91 11.40
CA LYS A 284 8.28 -10.61 10.61
C LYS A 284 8.78 -9.18 10.80
N ASN A 285 10.08 -9.01 10.56
CA ASN A 285 10.81 -7.75 10.65
C ASN A 285 11.23 -7.28 9.24
N TYR A 286 10.84 -6.07 8.85
CA TYR A 286 11.08 -5.49 7.51
C TYR A 286 12.31 -4.56 7.45
N GLY A 287 13.09 -4.54 8.51
CA GLY A 287 14.49 -4.06 8.52
C GLY A 287 14.71 -2.62 8.94
N TRP A 288 13.77 -1.69 8.70
CA TRP A 288 13.99 -0.29 9.06
C TRP A 288 14.22 -0.13 10.60
N ALA A 289 15.23 0.61 11.06
CA ALA A 289 16.25 1.41 10.34
C ALA A 289 17.62 0.70 10.28
N GLU A 290 17.66 -0.62 10.43
CA GLU A 290 18.90 -1.43 10.47
C GLU A 290 19.24 -2.05 9.12
N ALA A 291 18.28 -2.12 8.21
CA ALA A 291 18.45 -2.49 6.81
C ALA A 291 17.46 -1.69 5.95
N GLY A 292 17.80 -1.47 4.66
CA GLY A 292 16.92 -0.81 3.70
C GLY A 292 17.67 -0.32 2.46
N TYR A 293 16.90 0.01 1.44
CA TYR A 293 17.39 0.58 0.19
C TYR A 293 17.38 2.12 0.23
N GLY A 294 18.20 2.74 -0.65
CA GLY A 294 18.34 4.19 -0.77
C GLY A 294 19.48 4.76 0.07
N VAL A 295 19.51 6.08 0.17
CA VAL A 295 20.50 6.85 0.95
C VAL A 295 19.79 7.89 1.80
N GLU A 296 20.45 8.44 2.80
CA GLU A 296 19.92 9.57 3.59
C GLU A 296 19.61 10.78 2.71
N TYR A 297 18.76 11.69 3.15
CA TYR A 297 18.47 12.93 2.41
C TYR A 297 19.69 13.80 2.18
N SER A 298 20.71 13.69 3.03
CA SER A 298 22.03 14.31 2.85
C SER A 298 22.86 13.68 1.73
N GLY A 299 22.47 12.53 1.20
CA GLY A 299 23.23 11.73 0.24
C GLY A 299 24.20 10.73 0.87
N GLN A 300 24.34 10.72 2.20
CA GLN A 300 25.15 9.72 2.90
C GLN A 300 24.48 8.34 2.86
N PRO A 301 25.24 7.24 2.94
CA PRO A 301 24.66 5.90 3.07
C PRO A 301 23.73 5.81 4.29
N LEU A 302 22.72 4.93 4.19
CA LEU A 302 21.97 4.50 5.37
C LEU A 302 22.89 3.79 6.37
N PRO A 303 22.57 3.79 7.68
CA PRO A 303 23.41 3.18 8.71
C PRO A 303 23.61 1.67 8.52
N GLY A 304 22.70 0.98 7.84
CA GLY A 304 22.72 -0.47 7.66
C GLY A 304 22.86 -0.92 6.21
N PRO A 305 23.05 -2.24 5.99
CA PRO A 305 23.08 -2.84 4.66
C PRO A 305 21.69 -2.89 4.01
N THR A 306 21.62 -3.27 2.73
CA THR A 306 20.34 -3.51 2.04
C THR A 306 19.65 -4.82 2.47
N ALA A 307 20.39 -5.73 3.11
CA ALA A 307 19.87 -7.00 3.64
C ALA A 307 20.57 -7.36 4.94
N ARG A 308 19.82 -7.86 5.91
CA ARG A 308 20.31 -8.31 7.21
C ARG A 308 19.65 -9.63 7.60
N ALA A 309 20.38 -10.52 8.27
CA ALA A 309 19.81 -11.76 8.78
C ALA A 309 18.65 -11.48 9.75
N GLY A 310 17.53 -12.16 9.55
CA GLY A 310 16.32 -11.97 10.35
C GLY A 310 15.42 -10.83 9.89
N THR A 311 15.75 -10.17 8.77
CA THR A 311 14.86 -9.19 8.13
C THR A 311 14.36 -9.71 6.78
N GLU A 312 13.12 -9.33 6.44
CA GLU A 312 12.51 -9.65 5.15
C GLU A 312 12.98 -8.64 4.09
N GLN A 313 13.03 -9.10 2.84
CA GLN A 313 13.31 -8.25 1.70
C GLN A 313 12.01 -7.75 1.08
N PRO A 314 11.94 -6.49 0.62
CA PRO A 314 10.80 -6.02 -0.13
C PRO A 314 10.59 -6.86 -1.40
N ALA A 315 9.33 -7.09 -1.74
CA ALA A 315 8.97 -7.72 -3.02
C ALA A 315 9.36 -6.83 -4.21
N TYR A 316 9.34 -5.52 -4.00
CA TYR A 316 9.75 -4.51 -4.98
C TYR A 316 10.18 -3.22 -4.29
N TYR A 317 11.13 -2.49 -4.88
CA TYR A 317 11.47 -1.14 -4.43
C TYR A 317 11.69 -0.18 -5.59
N TRP A 318 11.45 1.11 -5.35
CA TRP A 318 11.69 2.18 -6.32
C TRP A 318 12.92 2.98 -5.94
N ASP A 319 13.82 3.12 -6.90
CA ASP A 319 14.94 4.07 -6.83
C ASP A 319 15.22 4.65 -8.22
N PRO A 320 14.91 5.95 -8.43
CA PRO A 320 14.43 6.98 -7.50
C PRO A 320 13.04 6.73 -6.90
N VAL A 321 12.77 7.38 -5.74
CA VAL A 321 11.47 7.32 -5.05
C VAL A 321 10.33 7.87 -5.90
N ILE A 322 9.16 7.26 -5.81
CA ILE A 322 7.89 7.76 -6.36
C ILE A 322 7.05 8.51 -5.31
N ALA A 323 7.40 8.41 -4.03
CA ALA A 323 6.60 8.78 -2.86
C ALA A 323 5.19 8.14 -2.94
N PRO A 324 5.09 6.82 -2.71
CA PRO A 324 3.83 6.09 -2.82
C PRO A 324 2.80 6.57 -1.81
N SER A 325 1.54 6.35 -2.13
CA SER A 325 0.41 6.72 -1.28
C SER A 325 -0.58 5.55 -1.16
N GLY A 326 -1.90 5.80 -1.23
CA GLY A 326 -2.87 4.72 -1.19
C GLY A 326 -2.69 3.70 -2.31
N ALA A 327 -3.09 2.46 -2.06
CA ALA A 327 -3.03 1.38 -3.03
C ALA A 327 -4.21 0.41 -2.93
N GLN A 328 -4.55 -0.22 -4.07
CA GLN A 328 -5.66 -1.15 -4.20
C GLN A 328 -5.34 -2.26 -5.18
N PHE A 329 -5.52 -3.51 -4.78
CA PHE A 329 -5.62 -4.62 -5.73
C PHE A 329 -6.95 -4.54 -6.48
N TYR A 330 -6.88 -4.63 -7.80
CA TYR A 330 -8.07 -4.59 -8.62
C TYR A 330 -8.70 -5.98 -8.76
N THR A 331 -9.97 -6.08 -8.40
CA THR A 331 -10.76 -7.32 -8.44
C THR A 331 -12.01 -7.21 -9.31
N GLY A 332 -12.32 -6.00 -9.79
CA GLY A 332 -13.54 -5.70 -10.54
C GLY A 332 -13.58 -6.30 -11.94
N ASP A 333 -14.77 -6.30 -12.53
CA ASP A 333 -15.01 -6.82 -13.87
C ASP A 333 -14.99 -5.73 -14.95
N ALA A 334 -15.04 -4.45 -14.58
CA ALA A 334 -15.04 -3.36 -15.55
C ALA A 334 -13.75 -3.32 -16.40
N PHE A 335 -12.62 -3.73 -15.82
CA PHE A 335 -11.33 -3.83 -16.51
C PHE A 335 -10.75 -5.24 -16.41
N PRO A 336 -11.20 -6.22 -17.20
CA PRO A 336 -10.73 -7.61 -17.09
C PRO A 336 -9.22 -7.78 -17.21
N ALA A 337 -8.56 -6.96 -18.05
CA ALA A 337 -7.11 -6.98 -18.24
C ALA A 337 -6.32 -6.40 -17.05
N TRP A 338 -6.97 -5.75 -16.10
CA TRP A 338 -6.36 -5.20 -14.89
C TRP A 338 -6.59 -6.09 -13.65
N LYS A 339 -7.36 -7.17 -13.77
CA LYS A 339 -7.59 -8.08 -12.63
C LYS A 339 -6.27 -8.52 -12.02
N HIS A 340 -6.23 -8.54 -10.70
CA HIS A 340 -5.07 -8.88 -9.87
C HIS A 340 -3.88 -7.92 -9.98
N SER A 341 -3.98 -6.85 -10.76
CA SER A 341 -2.97 -5.78 -10.71
C SER A 341 -3.09 -4.97 -9.42
N LEU A 342 -1.96 -4.48 -8.92
CA LEU A 342 -1.90 -3.53 -7.81
C LEU A 342 -1.78 -2.11 -8.37
N PHE A 343 -2.69 -1.24 -7.97
CA PHE A 343 -2.65 0.19 -8.30
C PHE A 343 -2.10 0.96 -7.11
N VAL A 344 -1.17 1.88 -7.36
CA VAL A 344 -0.45 2.66 -6.34
C VAL A 344 -0.45 4.12 -6.74
N GLY A 345 -0.97 4.98 -5.88
CA GLY A 345 -0.82 6.42 -6.07
C GLY A 345 0.63 6.87 -5.86
N ALA A 346 1.09 7.80 -6.66
CA ALA A 346 2.43 8.38 -6.55
C ALA A 346 2.34 9.90 -6.37
N LEU A 347 2.85 10.38 -5.24
CA LEU A 347 2.79 11.80 -4.90
C LEU A 347 3.88 12.61 -5.61
N LYS A 348 5.11 12.10 -5.61
CA LYS A 348 6.25 12.79 -6.23
C LYS A 348 6.20 12.69 -7.75
N GLU A 349 5.88 11.53 -8.24
CA GLU A 349 5.87 11.26 -9.67
C GLU A 349 4.52 11.59 -10.34
N GLN A 350 3.54 12.11 -9.58
CA GLN A 350 2.27 12.66 -10.07
C GLN A 350 1.55 11.74 -11.07
N ARG A 351 1.38 10.48 -10.67
CA ARG A 351 0.79 9.44 -11.53
C ARG A 351 0.12 8.35 -10.71
N LEU A 352 -0.62 7.50 -11.38
CA LEU A 352 -1.05 6.22 -10.85
C LEU A 352 -0.14 5.12 -11.45
N VAL A 353 0.49 4.33 -10.60
CA VAL A 353 1.33 3.19 -11.01
C VAL A 353 0.49 1.93 -10.96
N ARG A 354 0.49 1.13 -12.03
CA ARG A 354 -0.07 -0.21 -12.05
C ARG A 354 1.05 -1.23 -12.08
N LEU A 355 1.07 -2.13 -11.12
CA LEU A 355 1.98 -3.26 -11.06
C LEU A 355 1.26 -4.54 -11.47
N THR A 356 1.89 -5.33 -12.34
CA THR A 356 1.51 -6.72 -12.58
C THR A 356 2.35 -7.62 -11.70
N LEU A 357 1.72 -8.66 -11.13
CA LEU A 357 2.39 -9.61 -10.25
C LEU A 357 2.19 -11.05 -10.75
N ASP A 358 3.22 -11.87 -10.56
CA ASP A 358 3.14 -13.32 -10.64
C ASP A 358 3.54 -13.90 -9.27
N GLY A 359 2.54 -14.46 -8.58
CA GLY A 359 2.72 -14.86 -7.18
C GLY A 359 3.10 -13.66 -6.30
N ASN A 360 4.30 -13.68 -5.79
CA ASN A 360 4.84 -12.63 -4.89
C ASN A 360 5.84 -11.71 -5.60
N ARG A 361 5.99 -11.79 -6.91
CA ARG A 361 6.96 -11.01 -7.68
C ARG A 361 6.27 -10.01 -8.59
N VAL A 362 6.77 -8.79 -8.61
CA VAL A 362 6.39 -7.80 -9.61
C VAL A 362 7.00 -8.18 -10.95
N THR A 363 6.18 -8.27 -11.98
CA THR A 363 6.58 -8.68 -13.34
C THR A 363 6.53 -7.53 -14.34
N GLY A 364 5.81 -6.46 -14.01
CA GLY A 364 5.71 -5.30 -14.88
C GLY A 364 5.18 -4.07 -14.18
N GLU A 365 5.53 -2.92 -14.73
CA GLU A 365 5.09 -1.60 -14.26
C GLU A 365 4.48 -0.81 -15.41
N GLU A 366 3.34 -0.15 -15.19
CA GLU A 366 2.69 0.77 -16.12
C GLU A 366 2.39 2.09 -15.42
N HIS A 367 2.64 3.20 -16.10
CA HIS A 367 2.35 4.53 -15.60
C HIS A 367 1.08 5.07 -16.24
N LEU A 368 0.09 5.40 -15.43
CA LEU A 368 -1.20 5.94 -15.83
C LEU A 368 -1.36 7.35 -15.27
N LEU A 369 -2.16 8.20 -15.93
CA LEU A 369 -2.49 9.57 -15.51
C LEU A 369 -1.28 10.52 -15.39
N ALA A 370 -0.11 10.18 -15.91
CA ALA A 370 1.08 11.03 -15.85
C ALA A 370 0.90 12.35 -16.64
N ASP A 371 0.02 12.35 -17.63
CA ASP A 371 -0.36 13.52 -18.44
C ASP A 371 -1.17 14.56 -17.65
N ARG A 372 -1.70 14.22 -16.49
CA ARG A 372 -2.54 15.10 -15.68
C ARG A 372 -1.77 15.95 -14.69
N GLY A 373 -0.55 15.57 -14.32
CA GLY A 373 0.34 16.34 -13.45
C GLY A 373 -0.16 16.55 -12.01
N HIS A 374 -0.98 15.64 -11.49
CA HIS A 374 -1.50 15.70 -10.12
C HIS A 374 -0.89 14.62 -9.23
N ARG A 375 -0.64 14.98 -8.00
CA ARG A 375 -0.24 14.06 -6.93
C ARG A 375 -1.44 13.18 -6.59
N ILE A 376 -1.34 11.87 -6.81
CA ILE A 376 -2.42 10.94 -6.46
C ILE A 376 -2.23 10.50 -5.01
N ARG A 377 -3.24 10.78 -4.16
CA ARG A 377 -3.18 10.51 -2.71
C ARG A 377 -3.76 9.16 -2.33
N ASP A 378 -4.86 8.75 -2.97
CA ASP A 378 -5.51 7.47 -2.68
C ASP A 378 -6.16 6.90 -3.93
N VAL A 379 -6.31 5.58 -3.94
CA VAL A 379 -7.00 4.85 -4.99
C VAL A 379 -7.87 3.76 -4.38
N ARG A 380 -9.13 3.69 -4.82
CA ARG A 380 -10.11 2.66 -4.42
C ARG A 380 -10.89 2.15 -5.61
N GLN A 381 -11.32 0.91 -5.52
CA GLN A 381 -12.27 0.31 -6.46
C GLN A 381 -13.70 0.59 -5.96
N GLY A 382 -14.53 1.17 -6.82
CA GLY A 382 -15.94 1.38 -6.51
C GLY A 382 -16.80 0.14 -6.76
N PRO A 383 -18.05 0.14 -6.27
CA PRO A 383 -19.00 -0.96 -6.48
C PRO A 383 -19.39 -1.17 -7.95
N ASP A 384 -19.18 -0.17 -8.80
CA ASP A 384 -19.38 -0.23 -10.26
C ASP A 384 -18.16 -0.81 -11.01
N GLY A 385 -17.12 -1.25 -10.27
CA GLY A 385 -15.88 -1.76 -10.82
C GLY A 385 -14.93 -0.70 -11.40
N ALA A 386 -15.29 0.58 -11.39
CA ALA A 386 -14.39 1.68 -11.74
C ALA A 386 -13.35 1.90 -10.64
N LEU A 387 -12.21 2.51 -11.00
CA LEU A 387 -11.27 3.02 -10.00
C LEU A 387 -11.57 4.49 -9.69
N TYR A 388 -11.43 4.85 -8.44
CA TYR A 388 -11.58 6.20 -7.94
C TYR A 388 -10.29 6.65 -7.28
N VAL A 389 -9.87 7.86 -7.58
CA VAL A 389 -8.66 8.46 -7.00
C VAL A 389 -8.95 9.85 -6.45
N VAL A 390 -8.26 10.24 -5.39
CA VAL A 390 -8.24 11.61 -4.90
C VAL A 390 -6.85 12.20 -5.07
N THR A 391 -6.79 13.51 -5.39
CA THR A 391 -5.54 14.24 -5.57
C THR A 391 -5.06 14.86 -4.26
N ASP A 392 -3.74 15.01 -4.07
CA ASP A 392 -3.13 15.61 -2.86
C ASP A 392 -2.94 17.13 -3.03
N ASP A 393 -4.02 17.83 -3.31
CA ASP A 393 -4.02 19.27 -3.59
C ASP A 393 -4.81 20.05 -2.53
N GLN A 394 -4.51 21.35 -2.37
CA GLN A 394 -5.27 22.23 -1.50
C GLN A 394 -6.73 22.34 -1.95
N ASN A 395 -6.96 22.33 -3.26
CA ASN A 395 -8.24 22.22 -3.94
C ASN A 395 -8.29 20.88 -4.66
N GLY A 396 -8.41 19.81 -3.87
CA GLY A 396 -8.34 18.44 -4.36
C GLY A 396 -9.57 18.00 -5.12
N GLU A 397 -9.40 16.97 -5.88
CA GLU A 397 -10.40 16.41 -6.77
C GLU A 397 -10.63 14.93 -6.50
N LEU A 398 -11.84 14.46 -6.76
CA LEU A 398 -12.20 13.03 -6.87
C LEU A 398 -12.38 12.70 -8.36
N TRP A 399 -11.60 11.74 -8.85
CA TRP A 399 -11.69 11.28 -10.24
C TRP A 399 -12.23 9.86 -10.30
N ARG A 400 -13.00 9.57 -11.34
CA ARG A 400 -13.47 8.24 -11.74
C ARG A 400 -12.73 7.80 -12.98
N ILE A 401 -12.14 6.61 -12.96
CA ILE A 401 -11.47 5.94 -14.08
C ILE A 401 -12.34 4.77 -14.49
N ALA A 402 -12.92 4.84 -15.69
CA ALA A 402 -13.84 3.84 -16.20
C ALA A 402 -13.48 3.42 -17.63
N PRO A 403 -13.88 2.21 -18.09
CA PRO A 403 -13.68 1.84 -19.49
C PRO A 403 -14.26 2.86 -20.44
N LYS A 404 -13.51 3.16 -21.50
CA LYS A 404 -14.03 3.99 -22.57
C LYS A 404 -15.19 3.25 -23.26
N ARG A 405 -16.31 3.90 -23.36
CA ARG A 405 -17.51 3.38 -24.05
C ARG A 405 -17.38 3.49 -25.57
#